data_c450277337e41d1bc1fcb2ec6f0b70cc
#
_entry.id   c450277337e41d1bc1fcb2ec6f0b70cc
#
_cell.length_a   1.000
_cell.length_b   1.000
_cell.length_c   1.000
_cell.angle_alpha   90.00
_cell.angle_beta   90.00
_cell.angle_gamma   90.00
#
_symmetry.space_group_name_H-M   'P 1'
#
loop_
_entity.id
_entity.type
_entity.pdbx_description
1 polymer ?
#
loop_
_entity_poly.entity_id
_entity_poly.type
_entity_poly.pdbx_seq_one_letter_code
_entity_poly.pdbx_strand_id
1 'polypeptide(L)'
;MRIAAVALLAVLAACNGGGSGNSATPQDLESAAIERGLVRDPADTDLTGLYARDTDRVCVVQDRDTYRIGAFVDYGDGLSCTGTGTVTRAGETLAVTLKGRNGVTCSFDARFAGDRITFPANVPAECAKFCGPRASFAALDVERLSGSAAEARALRSAEGKRLCGD
;
A
#
# COMPACT_ATOMS: atom_id res chain seq x y z
N MET A 1 -7.74 -34.27 74.52
CA MET A 1 -8.52 -34.68 73.35
C MET A 1 -7.78 -34.24 72.12
N ARG A 2 -7.23 -35.16 71.48
CA ARG A 2 -6.39 -35.20 70.32
C ARG A 2 -7.24 -35.51 69.09
N ILE A 3 -6.74 -35.22 67.91
CA ILE A 3 -7.32 -35.56 66.59
C ILE A 3 -8.20 -34.44 66.01
N ALA A 4 -7.57 -33.64 65.12
CA ALA A 4 -8.12 -33.14 63.87
C ALA A 4 -7.21 -32.06 63.28
N ALA A 5 -6.04 -32.47 62.74
CA ALA A 5 -5.15 -31.58 61.98
C ALA A 5 -4.35 -32.37 60.96
N VAL A 6 -5.00 -33.13 60.08
CA VAL A 6 -4.35 -33.81 58.93
C VAL A 6 -5.42 -34.02 57.88
N ALA A 7 -5.79 -33.01 57.13
CA ALA A 7 -6.55 -33.14 55.87
C ALA A 7 -6.68 -31.84 55.10
N LEU A 8 -5.54 -31.20 54.81
CA LEU A 8 -5.60 -30.02 53.88
C LEU A 8 -4.29 -29.81 53.09
N LEU A 9 -3.73 -30.89 52.55
CA LEU A 9 -2.47 -30.84 51.80
C LEU A 9 -2.46 -31.78 50.57
N ALA A 10 -3.55 -31.89 49.86
CA ALA A 10 -3.60 -32.80 48.68
C ALA A 10 -4.41 -32.22 47.49
N VAL A 11 -4.35 -30.92 47.19
CA VAL A 11 -5.05 -30.37 45.99
C VAL A 11 -4.14 -29.45 45.16
N LEU A 12 -2.84 -29.53 45.22
CA LEU A 12 -1.92 -28.71 44.43
C LEU A 12 -1.05 -29.51 43.45
N ALA A 13 -1.47 -30.66 42.99
CA ALA A 13 -0.69 -31.48 42.05
C ALA A 13 -1.44 -31.85 40.75
N ALA A 14 -2.31 -30.96 40.25
CA ALA A 14 -3.10 -31.25 39.05
C ALA A 14 -2.83 -30.26 37.89
N CYS A 15 -1.67 -29.61 37.82
CA CYS A 15 -1.28 -28.79 36.67
C CYS A 15 0.04 -29.24 36.00
N ASN A 16 0.33 -30.50 35.98
CA ASN A 16 1.46 -31.01 35.21
C ASN A 16 1.01 -32.17 34.31
N GLY A 17 -0.04 -31.96 33.52
CA GLY A 17 -0.43 -32.78 32.40
C GLY A 17 0.50 -32.52 31.26
N GLY A 18 1.60 -33.30 31.14
CA GLY A 18 2.44 -33.34 29.95
C GLY A 18 1.64 -33.83 28.74
N GLY A 19 0.99 -32.94 28.04
CA GLY A 19 0.54 -33.17 26.69
C GLY A 19 1.77 -33.14 25.79
N SER A 20 2.13 -34.29 25.19
CA SER A 20 2.98 -34.33 24.01
C SER A 20 2.25 -33.65 22.86
N GLY A 21 2.18 -32.32 22.90
CA GLY A 21 1.76 -31.52 21.79
C GLY A 21 2.97 -31.30 20.87
N ASN A 22 2.81 -31.63 19.61
CA ASN A 22 3.69 -31.21 18.52
C ASN A 22 4.34 -29.89 18.89
N SER A 23 5.68 -29.88 18.89
CA SER A 23 6.46 -28.64 18.88
C SER A 23 6.23 -27.94 17.55
N ALA A 24 5.05 -27.33 17.39
CA ALA A 24 4.90 -26.31 16.40
C ALA A 24 5.94 -25.26 16.76
N THR A 25 6.93 -25.08 15.92
CA THR A 25 7.83 -23.94 15.95
C THR A 25 6.96 -22.72 16.24
N PRO A 26 7.30 -21.86 17.22
CA PRO A 26 6.53 -20.65 17.45
C PRO A 26 6.43 -19.93 16.10
N GLN A 27 5.28 -20.01 15.47
CA GLN A 27 5.04 -19.19 14.29
C GLN A 27 5.19 -17.76 14.78
N ASP A 28 6.14 -17.05 14.19
CA ASP A 28 6.31 -15.65 14.42
C ASP A 28 4.95 -14.98 14.21
N LEU A 29 4.53 -14.12 15.12
CA LEU A 29 3.24 -13.43 15.05
C LEU A 29 3.07 -12.71 13.72
N GLU A 30 4.17 -12.24 13.13
CA GLU A 30 4.19 -11.63 11.80
C GLU A 30 3.80 -12.65 10.72
N SER A 31 4.42 -13.82 10.69
CA SER A 31 4.09 -14.88 9.72
C SER A 31 2.62 -15.30 9.84
N ALA A 32 2.12 -15.44 11.06
CA ALA A 32 0.72 -15.79 11.29
C ALA A 32 -0.24 -14.68 10.86
N ALA A 33 0.15 -13.42 10.99
CA ALA A 33 -0.63 -12.28 10.55
C ALA A 33 -0.65 -12.17 9.01
N ILE A 34 0.48 -12.44 8.35
CA ILE A 34 0.59 -12.51 6.89
C ILE A 34 -0.29 -13.64 6.34
N GLU A 35 -0.18 -14.86 6.88
CA GLU A 35 -0.99 -16.01 6.44
C GLU A 35 -2.50 -15.76 6.57
N ARG A 36 -2.92 -14.98 7.55
CA ARG A 36 -4.32 -14.59 7.77
C ARG A 36 -4.74 -13.37 6.97
N GLY A 37 -3.84 -12.77 6.20
CA GLY A 37 -4.11 -11.55 5.42
C GLY A 37 -4.33 -10.30 6.28
N LEU A 38 -3.90 -10.31 7.56
CA LEU A 38 -4.00 -9.15 8.46
C LEU A 38 -2.88 -8.15 8.20
N VAL A 39 -1.74 -8.64 7.73
CA VAL A 39 -0.58 -7.86 7.31
C VAL A 39 -0.16 -8.36 5.94
N ARG A 40 0.25 -7.45 5.06
CA ARG A 40 0.75 -7.82 3.75
C ARG A 40 2.14 -8.45 3.88
N ASP A 41 2.39 -9.47 3.07
CA ASP A 41 3.74 -10.05 2.93
C ASP A 41 4.70 -8.99 2.36
N PRO A 42 5.78 -8.64 3.07
CA PRO A 42 6.79 -7.71 2.56
C PRO A 42 7.50 -8.24 1.30
N ALA A 43 7.49 -9.55 1.07
CA ALA A 43 7.98 -10.16 -0.15
C ALA A 43 7.02 -10.00 -1.35
N ASP A 44 5.77 -9.59 -1.11
CA ASP A 44 4.83 -9.30 -2.19
C ASP A 44 5.29 -8.10 -3.01
N THR A 45 5.66 -8.38 -4.25
CA THR A 45 6.19 -7.38 -5.18
C THR A 45 5.13 -6.75 -6.07
N ASP A 46 3.86 -7.17 -5.98
CA ASP A 46 2.79 -6.63 -6.81
C ASP A 46 2.43 -5.20 -6.42
N LEU A 47 2.49 -4.30 -7.40
CA LEU A 47 2.11 -2.89 -7.26
C LEU A 47 0.62 -2.66 -7.48
N THR A 48 -0.12 -3.64 -7.99
CA THR A 48 -1.52 -3.45 -8.34
C THR A 48 -2.35 -3.00 -7.15
N GLY A 49 -3.11 -1.92 -7.33
CA GLY A 49 -3.98 -1.43 -6.29
C GLY A 49 -4.40 0.02 -6.45
N LEU A 50 -5.30 0.41 -5.56
CA LEU A 50 -5.70 1.77 -5.31
C LEU A 50 -4.98 2.26 -4.05
N TYR A 51 -4.33 3.39 -4.14
CA TYR A 51 -3.61 4.06 -3.06
C TYR A 51 -4.27 5.39 -2.77
N ALA A 52 -4.32 5.78 -1.50
CA ALA A 52 -5.03 6.98 -1.09
C ALA A 52 -4.37 7.65 0.12
N ARG A 53 -4.54 8.95 0.20
CA ARG A 53 -4.35 9.78 1.40
C ARG A 53 -5.26 11.00 1.27
N ASP A 54 -6.09 11.23 2.26
CA ASP A 54 -7.10 12.29 2.22
C ASP A 54 -7.88 12.29 0.89
N THR A 55 -7.71 13.32 0.06
CA THR A 55 -8.30 13.46 -1.26
C THR A 55 -7.42 12.95 -2.39
N ASP A 56 -6.14 12.69 -2.10
CA ASP A 56 -5.17 12.24 -3.09
C ASP A 56 -5.33 10.76 -3.41
N ARG A 57 -5.17 10.41 -4.68
CA ARG A 57 -5.37 9.04 -5.18
C ARG A 57 -4.30 8.67 -6.19
N VAL A 58 -3.82 7.44 -6.08
CA VAL A 58 -2.99 6.80 -7.10
C VAL A 58 -3.57 5.43 -7.40
N CYS A 59 -3.74 5.10 -8.67
CA CYS A 59 -4.02 3.75 -9.10
C CYS A 59 -2.82 3.16 -9.81
N VAL A 60 -2.59 1.86 -9.60
CA VAL A 60 -1.60 1.07 -10.33
C VAL A 60 -2.26 -0.22 -10.79
N VAL A 61 -2.13 -0.56 -12.05
CA VAL A 61 -2.63 -1.82 -12.62
C VAL A 61 -1.59 -2.44 -13.53
N GLN A 62 -1.45 -3.75 -13.47
CA GLN A 62 -0.53 -4.47 -14.34
C GLN A 62 -0.96 -4.34 -15.80
N ASP A 63 0.00 -4.07 -16.68
CA ASP A 63 -0.14 -3.98 -18.12
C ASP A 63 1.04 -4.69 -18.79
N ARG A 64 0.88 -6.00 -19.05
CA ARG A 64 1.92 -6.91 -19.53
C ARG A 64 3.14 -6.93 -18.58
N ASP A 65 4.31 -6.50 -19.07
CA ASP A 65 5.58 -6.51 -18.31
C ASP A 65 5.82 -5.22 -17.50
N THR A 66 4.88 -4.28 -17.57
CA THR A 66 4.95 -3.00 -16.87
C THR A 66 3.67 -2.76 -16.08
N TYR A 67 3.57 -1.62 -15.43
CA TYR A 67 2.33 -1.19 -14.80
C TYR A 67 1.88 0.13 -15.41
N ARG A 68 0.56 0.27 -15.55
CA ARG A 68 -0.09 1.55 -15.79
C ARG A 68 -0.28 2.26 -14.46
N ILE A 69 0.02 3.54 -14.41
CA ILE A 69 -0.19 4.39 -13.24
C ILE A 69 -1.08 5.57 -13.58
N GLY A 70 -1.95 5.95 -12.63
CA GLY A 70 -2.70 7.18 -12.67
C GLY A 70 -2.60 7.87 -11.31
N ALA A 71 -2.34 9.17 -11.30
CA ALA A 71 -2.26 9.98 -10.11
C ALA A 71 -3.23 11.16 -10.19
N PHE A 72 -3.93 11.41 -9.09
CA PHE A 72 -4.81 12.54 -8.88
C PHE A 72 -4.52 13.15 -7.51
N VAL A 73 -4.14 14.42 -7.49
CA VAL A 73 -3.89 15.20 -6.27
C VAL A 73 -4.89 16.33 -6.26
N ASP A 74 -5.59 16.53 -5.15
CA ASP A 74 -6.63 17.55 -5.00
C ASP A 74 -6.35 18.43 -3.79
N TYR A 75 -6.05 19.68 -4.08
CA TYR A 75 -5.82 20.73 -3.07
C TYR A 75 -7.09 21.50 -2.69
N GLY A 76 -8.25 21.11 -3.25
CA GLY A 76 -9.50 21.86 -3.12
C GLY A 76 -9.59 23.05 -4.09
N ASP A 77 -10.74 23.72 -4.09
CA ASP A 77 -11.02 24.92 -4.91
C ASP A 77 -10.68 24.77 -6.41
N GLY A 78 -10.77 23.54 -6.94
CA GLY A 78 -10.42 23.25 -8.33
C GLY A 78 -8.92 23.23 -8.63
N LEU A 79 -8.07 23.28 -7.60
CA LEU A 79 -6.61 23.16 -7.72
C LEU A 79 -6.21 21.69 -7.65
N SER A 80 -5.85 21.10 -8.76
CA SER A 80 -5.53 19.67 -8.83
C SER A 80 -4.40 19.38 -9.81
N CYS A 81 -3.81 18.19 -9.64
CA CYS A 81 -2.94 17.57 -10.63
C CYS A 81 -3.56 16.26 -11.10
N THR A 82 -3.51 15.99 -12.39
CA THR A 82 -3.96 14.72 -12.96
C THR A 82 -2.94 14.21 -13.96
N GLY A 83 -2.43 13.01 -13.77
CA GLY A 83 -1.47 12.37 -14.66
C GLY A 83 -1.76 10.89 -14.84
N THR A 84 -1.52 10.39 -16.05
CA THR A 84 -1.58 8.96 -16.37
C THR A 84 -0.31 8.56 -17.09
N GLY A 85 0.13 7.30 -16.95
CA GLY A 85 1.36 6.87 -17.59
C GLY A 85 1.75 5.44 -17.26
N THR A 86 3.02 5.21 -17.19
CA THR A 86 3.61 3.89 -16.91
C THR A 86 4.55 3.96 -15.71
N VAL A 87 4.69 2.86 -15.02
CA VAL A 87 5.66 2.69 -13.94
C VAL A 87 6.33 1.33 -14.04
N THR A 88 7.64 1.30 -13.83
CA THR A 88 8.41 0.07 -13.64
C THR A 88 9.03 0.06 -12.26
N ARG A 89 9.21 -1.14 -11.70
CA ARG A 89 9.76 -1.32 -10.35
C ARG A 89 11.13 -1.97 -10.38
N ALA A 90 12.05 -1.43 -9.60
CA ALA A 90 13.35 -2.03 -9.32
C ALA A 90 13.62 -1.94 -7.80
N GLY A 91 13.36 -3.03 -7.08
CA GLY A 91 13.41 -3.03 -5.61
C GLY A 91 12.35 -2.08 -5.01
N GLU A 92 12.79 -1.10 -4.24
CA GLU A 92 11.91 -0.05 -3.69
C GLU A 92 11.76 1.16 -4.62
N THR A 93 12.46 1.21 -5.73
CA THR A 93 12.40 2.34 -6.67
C THR A 93 11.33 2.10 -7.72
N LEU A 94 10.51 3.10 -7.97
CA LEU A 94 9.51 3.16 -9.02
C LEU A 94 9.90 4.21 -10.04
N ALA A 95 10.34 3.80 -11.23
CA ALA A 95 10.54 4.72 -12.34
C ALA A 95 9.20 5.06 -12.98
N VAL A 96 8.68 6.25 -12.68
CA VAL A 96 7.38 6.75 -13.12
C VAL A 96 7.57 7.63 -14.35
N THR A 97 6.74 7.42 -15.38
CA THR A 97 6.65 8.29 -16.55
C THR A 97 5.18 8.62 -16.80
N LEU A 98 4.79 9.84 -16.50
CA LEU A 98 3.47 10.38 -16.82
C LEU A 98 3.48 10.95 -18.23
N LYS A 99 2.39 10.72 -18.97
CA LYS A 99 2.19 11.15 -20.36
C LYS A 99 1.00 12.10 -20.45
N GLY A 100 1.24 13.30 -20.87
CA GLY A 100 0.24 14.33 -21.11
C GLY A 100 -0.20 14.39 -22.57
N ARG A 101 -1.13 15.30 -22.86
CA ARG A 101 -1.50 15.64 -24.23
C ARG A 101 -0.29 16.28 -24.95
N ASN A 102 -0.25 16.18 -26.26
CA ASN A 102 0.80 16.77 -27.12
C ASN A 102 2.22 16.28 -26.84
N GLY A 103 2.38 15.04 -26.35
CA GLY A 103 3.68 14.42 -26.16
C GLY A 103 4.46 14.94 -24.95
N VAL A 104 3.85 15.73 -24.07
CA VAL A 104 4.48 16.15 -22.81
C VAL A 104 4.66 14.92 -21.92
N THR A 105 5.88 14.75 -21.39
CA THR A 105 6.22 13.70 -20.43
C THR A 105 6.77 14.32 -19.16
N CYS A 106 6.49 13.67 -18.03
CA CYS A 106 7.05 13.97 -16.72
C CYS A 106 7.58 12.66 -16.14
N SER A 107 8.89 12.55 -15.95
CA SER A 107 9.52 11.33 -15.46
C SER A 107 10.31 11.60 -14.18
N PHE A 108 10.15 10.74 -13.19
CA PHE A 108 10.83 10.82 -11.90
C PHE A 108 10.85 9.45 -11.22
N ASP A 109 11.75 9.29 -10.26
CA ASP A 109 11.79 8.13 -9.40
C ASP A 109 10.96 8.38 -8.14
N ALA A 110 9.99 7.49 -7.87
CA ALA A 110 9.24 7.42 -6.63
C ALA A 110 9.76 6.25 -5.78
N ARG A 111 9.39 6.25 -4.51
CA ARG A 111 9.70 5.16 -3.59
C ARG A 111 8.46 4.31 -3.33
N PHE A 112 8.65 3.00 -3.28
CA PHE A 112 7.66 2.04 -2.80
C PHE A 112 8.19 1.31 -1.57
N ALA A 113 7.51 1.45 -0.45
CA ALA A 113 7.87 0.80 0.80
C ALA A 113 6.65 0.03 1.34
N GLY A 114 6.61 -1.26 1.04
CA GLY A 114 5.51 -2.15 1.43
C GLY A 114 4.20 -1.80 0.72
N ASP A 115 3.40 -0.98 1.33
CA ASP A 115 2.08 -0.55 0.86
C ASP A 115 1.99 0.95 0.55
N ARG A 116 3.11 1.68 0.64
CA ARG A 116 3.21 3.13 0.50
C ARG A 116 3.95 3.51 -0.78
N ILE A 117 3.40 4.48 -1.52
CA ILE A 117 4.06 5.14 -2.65
C ILE A 117 4.34 6.59 -2.24
N THR A 118 5.62 6.99 -2.33
CA THR A 118 6.05 8.38 -2.04
C THR A 118 6.74 8.96 -3.26
N PHE A 119 6.22 10.07 -3.78
CA PHE A 119 6.86 10.83 -4.86
C PHE A 119 7.98 11.71 -4.29
N PRO A 120 8.99 12.08 -5.09
CA PRO A 120 10.08 12.91 -4.61
C PRO A 120 9.60 14.31 -4.21
N ALA A 121 10.33 14.93 -3.27
CA ALA A 121 10.05 16.29 -2.83
C ALA A 121 10.20 17.34 -3.96
N ASN A 122 11.01 17.02 -4.97
CA ASN A 122 11.17 17.84 -6.16
C ASN A 122 10.90 16.99 -7.41
N VAL A 123 9.96 17.42 -8.21
CA VAL A 123 9.66 16.82 -9.52
C VAL A 123 10.15 17.72 -10.65
N PRO A 124 10.48 17.18 -11.84
CA PRO A 124 10.84 17.98 -13.01
C PRO A 124 9.81 19.07 -13.35
N ALA A 125 10.26 20.17 -13.91
CA ALA A 125 9.42 21.30 -14.27
C ALA A 125 8.28 20.95 -15.25
N GLU A 126 8.52 19.93 -16.11
CA GLU A 126 7.53 19.39 -17.05
C GLU A 126 6.29 18.84 -16.35
N CYS A 127 6.45 18.37 -15.10
CA CYS A 127 5.36 17.84 -14.30
C CYS A 127 4.29 18.91 -13.97
N ALA A 128 4.68 20.17 -13.92
CA ALA A 128 3.74 21.28 -13.70
C ALA A 128 2.65 21.38 -14.80
N LYS A 129 2.92 20.84 -15.99
CA LYS A 129 1.95 20.82 -17.10
C LYS A 129 0.76 19.87 -16.87
N PHE A 130 0.83 19.04 -15.86
CA PHE A 130 -0.24 18.13 -15.42
C PHE A 130 -1.08 18.70 -14.30
N CYS A 131 -0.75 19.90 -13.85
CA CYS A 131 -1.32 20.55 -12.66
C CYS A 131 -1.97 21.90 -13.01
N GLY A 132 -2.98 22.23 -12.25
CA GLY A 132 -3.49 23.61 -12.17
C GLY A 132 -2.47 24.54 -11.48
N PRO A 133 -2.75 25.86 -11.45
CA PRO A 133 -1.89 26.84 -10.79
C PRO A 133 -1.62 26.46 -9.34
N ARG A 134 -0.37 26.51 -8.89
CA ARG A 134 0.04 26.23 -7.50
C ARG A 134 -0.17 24.80 -7.02
N ALA A 135 -0.64 23.89 -7.85
CA ALA A 135 -0.70 22.47 -7.56
C ALA A 135 0.58 21.75 -8.03
N SER A 136 0.95 20.65 -7.39
CA SER A 136 2.17 19.86 -7.69
C SER A 136 1.98 18.40 -7.34
N PHE A 137 2.69 17.50 -8.03
CA PHE A 137 2.87 16.12 -7.61
C PHE A 137 4.00 15.95 -6.58
N ALA A 138 4.77 16.98 -6.29
CA ALA A 138 5.89 16.92 -5.36
C ALA A 138 5.44 16.46 -3.98
N ALA A 139 6.20 15.53 -3.39
CA ALA A 139 5.95 14.96 -2.06
C ALA A 139 4.58 14.26 -1.90
N LEU A 140 3.92 13.86 -2.99
CA LEU A 140 2.72 13.02 -2.90
C LEU A 140 3.08 11.74 -2.14
N ASP A 141 2.31 11.44 -1.11
CA ASP A 141 2.51 10.28 -0.26
C ASP A 141 1.17 9.60 0.00
N VAL A 142 1.01 8.37 -0.46
CA VAL A 142 -0.23 7.61 -0.41
C VAL A 142 0.01 6.19 0.06
N GLU A 143 -0.95 5.65 0.81
CA GLU A 143 -0.95 4.27 1.27
C GLU A 143 -1.95 3.42 0.48
N ARG A 144 -1.69 2.13 0.40
CA ARG A 144 -2.57 1.20 -0.28
C ARG A 144 -3.92 1.10 0.45
N LEU A 145 -4.95 1.55 -0.23
CA LEU A 145 -6.33 1.44 0.24
C LEU A 145 -6.91 0.07 -0.14
N SER A 146 -6.55 -0.45 -1.31
CA SER A 146 -7.06 -1.73 -1.82
C SER A 146 -6.09 -2.36 -2.82
N GLY A 147 -5.93 -3.69 -2.79
CA GLY A 147 -5.20 -4.48 -3.79
C GLY A 147 -6.06 -4.84 -5.03
N SER A 148 -7.31 -4.39 -5.11
CA SER A 148 -8.22 -4.74 -6.19
C SER A 148 -7.87 -4.00 -7.49
N ALA A 149 -7.52 -4.76 -8.52
CA ALA A 149 -7.33 -4.20 -9.87
C ALA A 149 -8.61 -3.57 -10.43
N ALA A 150 -9.79 -4.08 -10.05
CA ALA A 150 -11.06 -3.53 -10.49
C ALA A 150 -11.29 -2.13 -9.90
N GLU A 151 -11.02 -1.95 -8.62
CA GLU A 151 -11.11 -0.64 -7.95
C GLU A 151 -10.07 0.34 -8.50
N ALA A 152 -8.83 -0.11 -8.70
CA ALA A 152 -7.80 0.71 -9.32
C ALA A 152 -8.21 1.20 -10.72
N ARG A 153 -8.80 0.34 -11.56
CA ARG A 153 -9.32 0.72 -12.89
C ARG A 153 -10.53 1.65 -12.82
N ALA A 154 -11.27 1.62 -11.74
CA ALA A 154 -12.43 2.47 -11.56
C ALA A 154 -12.08 3.93 -11.17
N LEU A 155 -10.84 4.21 -10.75
CA LEU A 155 -10.41 5.54 -10.36
C LEU A 155 -10.59 6.55 -11.50
N ARG A 156 -11.20 7.70 -11.17
CA ARG A 156 -11.45 8.79 -12.11
C ARG A 156 -10.80 10.08 -11.63
N SER A 157 -10.45 10.94 -12.59
CA SER A 157 -10.11 12.35 -12.33
C SER A 157 -11.36 13.17 -11.95
N ALA A 158 -11.17 14.42 -11.57
CA ALA A 158 -12.26 15.37 -11.32
C ALA A 158 -13.20 15.53 -12.54
N GLU A 159 -12.67 15.41 -13.77
CA GLU A 159 -13.43 15.48 -15.02
C GLU A 159 -14.11 14.14 -15.39
N GLY A 160 -14.06 13.14 -14.51
CA GLY A 160 -14.68 11.85 -14.71
C GLY A 160 -13.91 10.89 -15.64
N LYS A 161 -12.70 11.26 -16.12
CA LYS A 161 -11.88 10.39 -16.96
C LYS A 161 -11.22 9.30 -16.12
N ARG A 162 -11.27 8.04 -16.58
CA ARG A 162 -10.54 6.95 -15.93
C ARG A 162 -9.03 7.16 -16.03
N LEU A 163 -8.32 6.89 -14.93
CA LEU A 163 -6.88 7.09 -14.84
C LEU A 163 -6.09 5.80 -15.13
N CYS A 164 -6.57 4.66 -14.68
CA CYS A 164 -5.96 3.34 -14.91
C CYS A 164 -6.86 2.38 -15.70
N GLY A 165 -8.03 2.81 -16.12
CA GLY A 165 -8.94 2.04 -16.99
C GLY A 165 -8.66 2.29 -18.47
N ASP A 166 -9.15 1.40 -19.31
CA ASP A 166 -9.21 1.57 -20.77
C ASP A 166 -10.29 2.58 -21.15
#